data_8f8f6b7b3ca7d5f52505f14c867a8ee5
#
_entry.id   8f8f6b7b3ca7d5f52505f14c867a8ee5
#
_cell.length_a   1.000
_cell.length_b   1.000
_cell.length_c   1.000
_cell.angle_alpha   90.00
_cell.angle_beta   90.00
_cell.angle_gamma   90.00
#
_symmetry.space_group_name_H-M   'P 1'
#
loop_
_entity.id
_entity.type
_entity.pdbx_description
1 polymer ?
#
loop_
_entity_poly.entity_id
_entity_poly.type
_entity_poly.pdbx_seq_one_letter_code
_entity_poly.pdbx_strand_id
1 'polypeptide(L)'
;QTYLEQREDGTSRLVLKGNGDMLLGVDESDSAHINGRAGLGTLAANTAQALRQRGITSVTLVYDDSLFGNDRWPNGIAELDPDHVYYAPTASMAVDGGRNWNGANPTDPDTFSTYPVLSTQPAREAALVFAQRLTERGIAVNGSVEQGAVPDGTSPIATVSSASLNEIMAFMLRHSDNSLAEEFGRLLALHLNAGNSPAGAVQSVEQVLAQRGISTEGLTMVNCSG
;
A
#
# COMPACT_ATOMS: atom_id res chain seq x y z
N GLN A 1 4.59 -7.34 -4.28
CA GLN A 1 5.07 -8.69 -4.62
C GLN A 1 3.93 -9.57 -5.11
N THR A 2 4.25 -10.58 -5.95
CA THR A 2 3.26 -11.57 -6.39
C THR A 2 3.69 -12.99 -6.04
N TYR A 3 2.72 -13.82 -5.67
CA TYR A 3 2.89 -15.20 -5.25
C TYR A 3 1.95 -16.11 -6.03
N LEU A 4 2.39 -17.31 -6.37
CA LEU A 4 1.61 -18.27 -7.13
C LEU A 4 1.29 -19.49 -6.26
N GLU A 5 0.01 -19.83 -6.22
CA GLU A 5 -0.51 -21.06 -5.64
C GLU A 5 -1.11 -21.93 -6.74
N GLN A 6 -0.61 -23.16 -6.85
CA GLN A 6 -1.21 -24.20 -7.71
C GLN A 6 -2.21 -24.98 -6.87
N ARG A 7 -3.48 -25.01 -7.29
CA ARG A 7 -4.55 -25.73 -6.59
C ARG A 7 -4.70 -27.15 -7.10
N GLU A 8 -5.26 -28.01 -6.29
CA GLU A 8 -5.50 -29.43 -6.62
C GLU A 8 -6.44 -29.62 -7.81
N ASP A 9 -7.35 -28.66 -8.05
CA ASP A 9 -8.27 -28.64 -9.19
C ASP A 9 -7.61 -28.21 -10.51
N GLY A 10 -6.29 -27.95 -10.50
CA GLY A 10 -5.50 -27.52 -11.64
C GLY A 10 -5.60 -26.00 -11.91
N THR A 11 -6.34 -25.23 -11.11
CA THR A 11 -6.40 -23.78 -11.25
C THR A 11 -5.20 -23.10 -10.62
N SER A 12 -4.81 -21.95 -11.16
CA SER A 12 -3.72 -21.12 -10.65
C SER A 12 -4.28 -19.89 -9.95
N ARG A 13 -3.95 -19.75 -8.66
CA ARG A 13 -4.29 -18.56 -7.87
C ARG A 13 -3.06 -17.69 -7.73
N LEU A 14 -3.17 -16.43 -8.14
CA LEU A 14 -2.15 -15.41 -7.99
C LEU A 14 -2.50 -14.52 -6.79
N VAL A 15 -1.55 -14.26 -5.91
CA VAL A 15 -1.72 -13.36 -4.78
C VAL A 15 -0.85 -12.13 -4.99
N LEU A 16 -1.46 -10.95 -5.02
CA LEU A 16 -0.78 -9.65 -4.94
C LEU A 16 -0.65 -9.26 -3.47
N LYS A 17 0.56 -9.19 -2.94
CA LYS A 17 0.81 -8.81 -1.54
C LYS A 17 1.42 -7.43 -1.44
N GLY A 18 0.80 -6.57 -0.65
CA GLY A 18 1.34 -5.30 -0.21
C GLY A 18 2.26 -5.45 1.01
N ASN A 19 3.29 -4.64 1.07
CA ASN A 19 4.26 -4.61 2.18
C ASN A 19 4.42 -3.18 2.75
N GLY A 20 3.41 -2.33 2.64
CA GLY A 20 3.41 -0.98 3.16
C GLY A 20 3.90 0.07 2.14
N ASP A 21 3.62 -0.10 0.85
CA ASP A 21 3.88 0.94 -0.13
C ASP A 21 2.57 1.57 -0.61
N MET A 22 2.27 2.77 -0.13
CA MET A 22 1.11 3.53 -0.56
C MET A 22 1.39 4.45 -1.76
N LEU A 23 2.62 4.50 -2.29
CA LEU A 23 3.00 5.33 -3.44
C LEU A 23 3.29 4.51 -4.70
N LEU A 24 2.53 3.43 -4.92
CA LEU A 24 2.64 2.62 -6.14
C LEU A 24 2.25 3.42 -7.38
N GLY A 25 2.98 3.24 -8.47
CA GLY A 25 2.60 3.74 -9.79
C GLY A 25 1.66 2.79 -10.52
N VAL A 26 0.83 3.35 -11.39
CA VAL A 26 -0.10 2.59 -12.25
C VAL A 26 0.65 1.81 -13.34
N ASP A 27 1.68 2.42 -13.92
CA ASP A 27 2.41 1.94 -15.10
C ASP A 27 3.77 1.33 -14.75
N GLU A 28 4.78 1.59 -15.55
CA GLU A 28 6.14 1.14 -15.31
C GLU A 28 6.76 1.86 -14.10
N SER A 29 7.68 1.15 -13.43
CA SER A 29 8.45 1.70 -12.32
C SER A 29 9.24 2.93 -12.76
N ASP A 30 9.16 4.00 -12.01
CA ASP A 30 9.82 5.27 -12.32
C ASP A 30 10.93 5.58 -11.32
N SER A 31 12.17 5.41 -11.75
CA SER A 31 13.34 5.67 -10.90
C SER A 31 13.60 7.18 -10.64
N ALA A 32 12.96 8.08 -11.40
CA ALA A 32 13.14 9.52 -11.25
C ALA A 32 12.29 10.11 -10.12
N HIS A 33 11.17 9.45 -9.78
CA HIS A 33 10.21 9.94 -8.79
C HIS A 33 10.14 9.03 -7.56
N ILE A 34 9.60 9.56 -6.46
CA ILE A 34 9.30 8.80 -5.24
C ILE A 34 7.97 8.10 -5.41
N ASN A 35 6.94 8.87 -5.79
CA ASN A 35 5.63 8.34 -6.13
C ASN A 35 5.71 7.63 -7.49
N GLY A 36 5.31 6.36 -7.55
CA GLY A 36 5.45 5.53 -8.74
C GLY A 36 6.81 4.83 -8.90
N ARG A 37 7.73 4.96 -7.92
CA ARG A 37 9.01 4.23 -7.95
C ARG A 37 8.80 2.74 -8.13
N ALA A 38 7.83 2.16 -7.43
CA ALA A 38 7.35 0.79 -7.65
C ALA A 38 6.11 0.82 -8.55
N GLY A 39 6.25 0.45 -9.81
CA GLY A 39 5.15 0.44 -10.79
C GLY A 39 4.44 -0.91 -10.87
N LEU A 40 3.11 -0.87 -10.86
CA LEU A 40 2.26 -2.06 -11.04
C LEU A 40 2.37 -2.63 -12.47
N GLY A 41 2.63 -1.80 -13.48
CA GLY A 41 2.90 -2.23 -14.85
C GLY A 41 4.17 -3.07 -14.94
N THR A 42 5.28 -2.64 -14.30
CA THR A 42 6.51 -3.43 -14.20
C THR A 42 6.28 -4.73 -13.43
N LEU A 43 5.56 -4.68 -12.30
CA LEU A 43 5.23 -5.89 -11.55
C LEU A 43 4.41 -6.87 -12.39
N ALA A 44 3.42 -6.38 -13.14
CA ALA A 44 2.59 -7.21 -14.02
C ALA A 44 3.40 -7.83 -15.17
N ALA A 45 4.33 -7.07 -15.78
CA ALA A 45 5.23 -7.59 -16.81
C ALA A 45 6.10 -8.75 -16.28
N ASN A 46 6.75 -8.56 -15.13
CA ASN A 46 7.58 -9.56 -14.49
C ASN A 46 6.76 -10.79 -14.08
N THR A 47 5.56 -10.58 -13.53
CA THR A 47 4.63 -11.66 -13.16
C THR A 47 4.17 -12.44 -14.39
N ALA A 48 3.77 -11.75 -15.46
CA ALA A 48 3.35 -12.39 -16.71
C ALA A 48 4.47 -13.24 -17.33
N GLN A 49 5.71 -12.75 -17.29
CA GLN A 49 6.87 -13.52 -17.73
C GLN A 49 7.06 -14.80 -16.89
N ALA A 50 7.00 -14.68 -15.57
CA ALA A 50 7.15 -15.82 -14.65
C ALA A 50 6.02 -16.87 -14.81
N LEU A 51 4.80 -16.43 -15.09
CA LEU A 51 3.65 -17.31 -15.36
C LEU A 51 3.80 -18.03 -16.71
N ARG A 52 4.18 -17.33 -17.78
CA ARG A 52 4.41 -17.95 -19.10
C ARG A 52 5.51 -18.98 -19.08
N GLN A 53 6.60 -18.79 -18.33
CA GLN A 53 7.66 -19.77 -18.15
C GLN A 53 7.16 -21.08 -17.53
N ARG A 54 6.00 -21.04 -16.85
CA ARG A 54 5.30 -22.18 -16.26
C ARG A 54 4.13 -22.68 -17.09
N GLY A 55 3.93 -22.13 -18.31
CA GLY A 55 2.80 -22.47 -19.17
C GLY A 55 1.45 -21.96 -18.71
N ILE A 56 1.42 -20.98 -17.77
CA ILE A 56 0.19 -20.43 -17.20
C ILE A 56 -0.21 -19.18 -17.99
N THR A 57 -1.44 -19.18 -18.52
CA THR A 57 -2.01 -18.07 -19.30
C THR A 57 -3.25 -17.46 -18.64
N SER A 58 -3.72 -18.06 -17.55
CA SER A 58 -4.87 -17.54 -16.79
C SER A 58 -4.73 -17.82 -15.29
N VAL A 59 -5.23 -16.91 -14.48
CA VAL A 59 -5.20 -16.98 -13.01
C VAL A 59 -6.50 -16.47 -12.41
N THR A 60 -6.83 -16.87 -11.17
CA THR A 60 -7.67 -16.09 -10.28
C THR A 60 -6.77 -15.17 -9.47
N LEU A 61 -7.17 -13.90 -9.28
CA LEU A 61 -6.38 -12.93 -8.53
C LEU A 61 -7.01 -12.64 -7.18
N VAL A 62 -6.20 -12.66 -6.14
CA VAL A 62 -6.54 -12.12 -4.82
C VAL A 62 -5.48 -11.11 -4.38
N TYR A 63 -5.84 -10.24 -3.43
CA TYR A 63 -4.89 -9.31 -2.83
C TYR A 63 -4.75 -9.57 -1.32
N ASP A 64 -3.51 -9.54 -0.85
CA ASP A 64 -3.16 -9.70 0.56
C ASP A 64 -2.85 -8.32 1.16
N ASP A 65 -3.82 -7.81 1.92
CA ASP A 65 -3.74 -6.56 2.68
C ASP A 65 -3.69 -6.84 4.19
N SER A 66 -3.09 -7.98 4.57
CA SER A 66 -3.05 -8.43 5.97
C SER A 66 -1.94 -7.79 6.83
N LEU A 67 -1.05 -7.01 6.22
CA LEU A 67 0.08 -6.37 6.94
C LEU A 67 -0.38 -5.59 8.16
N PHE A 68 -1.46 -4.81 8.00
CA PHE A 68 -2.10 -4.07 9.09
C PHE A 68 -3.36 -4.79 9.56
N GLY A 69 -3.73 -4.62 10.83
CA GLY A 69 -4.96 -5.20 11.39
C GLY A 69 -6.24 -4.63 10.75
N ASN A 70 -7.39 -4.99 11.29
CA ASN A 70 -8.68 -4.54 10.75
C ASN A 70 -9.04 -3.10 11.12
N ASP A 71 -8.42 -2.56 12.18
CA ASP A 71 -8.59 -1.17 12.59
C ASP A 71 -7.67 -0.28 11.73
N ARG A 72 -8.23 0.31 10.68
CA ARG A 72 -7.49 1.01 9.62
C ARG A 72 -7.56 2.53 9.72
N TRP A 73 -8.49 3.05 10.50
CA TRP A 73 -8.72 4.48 10.62
C TRP A 73 -8.19 5.01 11.96
N PRO A 74 -7.49 6.15 11.98
CA PRO A 74 -7.14 6.83 13.21
C PRO A 74 -8.40 7.24 13.99
N ASN A 75 -8.28 7.33 15.31
CA ASN A 75 -9.40 7.76 16.15
C ASN A 75 -9.85 9.18 15.80
N GLY A 76 -11.16 9.41 15.78
CA GLY A 76 -11.76 10.73 15.55
C GLY A 76 -11.78 11.19 14.10
N ILE A 77 -11.26 10.41 13.14
CA ILE A 77 -11.16 10.85 11.74
C ILE A 77 -12.53 10.93 11.06
N ALA A 78 -13.49 10.08 11.41
CA ALA A 78 -14.83 10.11 10.81
C ALA A 78 -15.54 11.45 11.00
N GLU A 79 -15.30 12.15 12.11
CA GLU A 79 -15.84 13.47 12.40
C GLU A 79 -15.00 14.60 11.80
N LEU A 80 -13.69 14.41 11.68
CA LEU A 80 -12.74 15.43 11.22
C LEU A 80 -12.57 15.47 9.70
N ASP A 81 -12.72 14.35 9.04
CA ASP A 81 -12.55 14.20 7.58
C ASP A 81 -13.66 13.34 6.95
N PRO A 82 -14.95 13.77 7.08
CA PRO A 82 -16.09 12.99 6.56
C PRO A 82 -16.06 12.82 5.03
N ASP A 83 -15.38 13.68 4.32
CA ASP A 83 -15.28 13.67 2.86
C ASP A 83 -14.03 12.93 2.33
N HIS A 84 -13.23 12.35 3.22
CA HIS A 84 -12.00 11.62 2.87
C HIS A 84 -11.03 12.42 1.97
N VAL A 85 -10.75 13.67 2.35
CA VAL A 85 -9.80 14.54 1.63
C VAL A 85 -8.39 14.43 2.20
N TYR A 86 -8.27 14.16 3.50
CA TYR A 86 -6.99 14.19 4.23
C TYR A 86 -6.50 12.82 4.66
N TYR A 87 -7.38 11.81 4.72
CA TYR A 87 -7.04 10.46 5.19
C TYR A 87 -7.60 9.37 4.28
N ALA A 88 -6.72 8.47 3.83
CA ALA A 88 -7.09 7.14 3.39
C ALA A 88 -6.95 6.14 4.56
N PRO A 89 -7.66 5.02 4.56
CA PRO A 89 -7.41 3.96 5.54
C PRO A 89 -6.00 3.42 5.34
N THR A 90 -5.26 3.21 6.42
CA THR A 90 -3.94 2.55 6.38
C THR A 90 -4.05 1.21 5.64
N ALA A 91 -3.29 1.04 4.58
CA ALA A 91 -3.34 -0.15 3.73
C ALA A 91 -1.93 -0.64 3.39
N SER A 92 -1.79 -1.94 3.16
CA SER A 92 -0.49 -2.50 2.80
C SER A 92 0.01 -2.08 1.42
N MET A 93 -0.85 -1.48 0.60
CA MET A 93 -0.56 -0.95 -0.73
C MET A 93 -1.64 0.04 -1.16
N ALA A 94 -1.24 1.07 -1.89
CA ALA A 94 -2.13 1.97 -2.60
C ALA A 94 -1.43 2.53 -3.83
N VAL A 95 -2.19 2.88 -4.85
CA VAL A 95 -1.70 3.69 -5.96
C VAL A 95 -1.77 5.15 -5.54
N ASP A 96 -0.65 5.86 -5.63
CA ASP A 96 -0.56 7.31 -5.40
C ASP A 96 -1.26 7.75 -4.09
N GLY A 97 -1.02 7.06 -2.98
CA GLY A 97 -1.65 7.37 -1.69
C GLY A 97 -3.18 7.20 -1.66
N GLY A 98 -3.75 6.51 -2.63
CA GLY A 98 -5.20 6.38 -2.79
C GLY A 98 -5.88 7.60 -3.41
N ARG A 99 -5.13 8.53 -4.02
CA ARG A 99 -5.65 9.77 -4.62
C ARG A 99 -6.47 9.49 -5.87
N ASN A 100 -7.70 9.98 -5.90
CA ASN A 100 -8.59 9.85 -7.05
C ASN A 100 -8.60 11.16 -7.87
N TRP A 101 -7.70 11.25 -8.82
CA TRP A 101 -7.53 12.44 -9.65
C TRP A 101 -8.62 12.65 -10.71
N ASN A 102 -9.46 11.65 -10.97
CA ASN A 102 -10.51 11.73 -12.00
C ASN A 102 -9.99 12.20 -13.38
N GLY A 103 -8.77 11.77 -13.73
CA GLY A 103 -8.12 12.13 -14.99
C GLY A 103 -7.33 13.45 -14.95
N ALA A 104 -7.33 14.18 -13.81
CA ALA A 104 -6.54 15.40 -13.62
C ALA A 104 -5.19 15.15 -12.93
N ASN A 105 -4.54 14.03 -13.26
CA ASN A 105 -3.26 13.63 -12.67
C ASN A 105 -2.21 14.75 -12.81
N PRO A 106 -1.39 15.01 -11.78
CA PRO A 106 -0.28 15.94 -11.88
C PRO A 106 0.74 15.47 -12.93
N THR A 107 1.38 16.42 -13.61
CA THR A 107 2.45 16.11 -14.58
C THR A 107 3.68 15.52 -13.88
N ASP A 108 4.00 16.04 -12.69
CA ASP A 108 5.04 15.52 -11.80
C ASP A 108 4.35 14.85 -10.61
N PRO A 109 4.46 13.51 -10.45
CA PRO A 109 3.78 12.79 -9.38
C PRO A 109 4.29 13.16 -7.98
N ASP A 110 5.48 13.76 -7.89
CA ASP A 110 6.08 14.22 -6.63
C ASP A 110 5.76 15.70 -6.33
N THR A 111 4.94 16.37 -7.18
CA THR A 111 4.62 17.79 -7.02
C THR A 111 3.15 18.07 -7.36
N PHE A 112 2.33 18.32 -6.37
CA PHE A 112 0.93 18.67 -6.54
C PHE A 112 0.49 19.69 -5.48
N SER A 113 -0.54 20.49 -5.82
CA SER A 113 -1.10 21.51 -4.94
C SER A 113 -2.61 21.36 -4.70
N THR A 114 -3.21 20.33 -5.30
CA THR A 114 -4.61 19.98 -5.13
C THR A 114 -4.74 18.66 -4.38
N TYR A 115 -5.80 18.52 -3.59
CA TYR A 115 -6.06 17.35 -2.76
C TYR A 115 -7.37 16.70 -3.22
N PRO A 116 -7.30 15.69 -4.08
CA PRO A 116 -8.48 14.94 -4.49
C PRO A 116 -9.00 14.08 -3.34
N VAL A 117 -10.25 13.65 -3.44
CA VAL A 117 -10.83 12.66 -2.54
C VAL A 117 -9.98 11.39 -2.56
N LEU A 118 -9.75 10.82 -1.39
CA LEU A 118 -8.97 9.61 -1.22
C LEU A 118 -9.86 8.36 -1.26
N SER A 119 -9.30 7.27 -1.74
CA SER A 119 -9.98 5.97 -1.77
C SER A 119 -10.21 5.43 -0.36
N THR A 120 -11.38 4.85 -0.12
CA THR A 120 -11.69 4.08 1.09
C THR A 120 -11.32 2.60 0.98
N GLN A 121 -10.84 2.15 -0.20
CA GLN A 121 -10.42 0.78 -0.48
C GLN A 121 -9.10 0.73 -1.28
N PRO A 122 -8.03 1.41 -0.83
CA PRO A 122 -6.82 1.63 -1.64
C PRO A 122 -6.14 0.33 -2.07
N ALA A 123 -6.08 -0.67 -1.21
CA ALA A 123 -5.47 -1.97 -1.55
C ALA A 123 -6.25 -2.72 -2.64
N ARG A 124 -7.58 -2.69 -2.57
CA ARG A 124 -8.43 -3.29 -3.59
C ARG A 124 -8.29 -2.59 -4.94
N GLU A 125 -8.23 -1.27 -4.94
CA GLU A 125 -8.05 -0.47 -6.16
C GLU A 125 -6.68 -0.72 -6.80
N ALA A 126 -5.61 -0.79 -6.00
CA ALA A 126 -4.29 -1.19 -6.49
C ALA A 126 -4.32 -2.60 -7.12
N ALA A 127 -5.07 -3.54 -6.54
CA ALA A 127 -5.22 -4.88 -7.10
C ALA A 127 -6.03 -4.89 -8.41
N LEU A 128 -7.03 -4.02 -8.57
CA LEU A 128 -7.77 -3.87 -9.82
C LEU A 128 -6.88 -3.28 -10.93
N VAL A 129 -6.07 -2.28 -10.61
CA VAL A 129 -5.07 -1.75 -11.54
C VAL A 129 -4.09 -2.85 -11.96
N PHE A 130 -3.56 -3.61 -11.01
CA PHE A 130 -2.66 -4.73 -11.31
C PHE A 130 -3.32 -5.79 -12.20
N ALA A 131 -4.59 -6.15 -11.95
CA ALA A 131 -5.36 -7.09 -12.77
C ALA A 131 -5.47 -6.61 -14.22
N GLN A 132 -5.74 -5.32 -14.42
CA GLN A 132 -5.79 -4.72 -15.73
C GLN A 132 -4.42 -4.81 -16.44
N ARG A 133 -3.34 -4.38 -15.77
CA ARG A 133 -1.98 -4.44 -16.32
C ARG A 133 -1.54 -5.88 -16.65
N LEU A 134 -1.95 -6.85 -15.85
CA LEU A 134 -1.66 -8.26 -16.09
C LEU A 134 -2.40 -8.78 -17.34
N THR A 135 -3.66 -8.36 -17.53
CA THR A 135 -4.47 -8.70 -18.70
C THR A 135 -3.87 -8.10 -19.99
N GLU A 136 -3.42 -6.85 -19.94
CA GLU A 136 -2.71 -6.18 -21.05
C GLU A 136 -1.41 -6.90 -21.44
N ARG A 137 -0.82 -7.65 -20.50
CA ARG A 137 0.34 -8.51 -20.73
C ARG A 137 -0.03 -9.95 -21.15
N GLY A 138 -1.29 -10.21 -21.48
CA GLY A 138 -1.77 -11.48 -22.04
C GLY A 138 -1.98 -12.61 -21.04
N ILE A 139 -2.15 -12.29 -19.76
CA ILE A 139 -2.59 -13.24 -18.72
C ILE A 139 -4.04 -12.93 -18.37
N ALA A 140 -4.94 -13.88 -18.61
CA ALA A 140 -6.35 -13.71 -18.25
C ALA A 140 -6.53 -13.73 -16.72
N VAL A 141 -7.25 -12.76 -16.19
CA VAL A 141 -7.68 -12.73 -14.79
C VAL A 141 -9.15 -13.14 -14.72
N ASN A 142 -9.41 -14.31 -14.13
CA ASN A 142 -10.75 -14.90 -14.07
C ASN A 142 -11.44 -14.54 -12.74
N GLY A 143 -12.74 -14.25 -12.81
CA GLY A 143 -13.56 -13.92 -11.65
C GLY A 143 -13.31 -12.52 -11.08
N SER A 144 -13.82 -12.30 -9.88
CA SER A 144 -13.63 -11.05 -9.12
C SER A 144 -12.27 -11.03 -8.40
N VAL A 145 -11.72 -9.84 -8.21
CA VAL A 145 -10.54 -9.64 -7.36
C VAL A 145 -11.01 -9.56 -5.90
N GLU A 146 -10.60 -10.54 -5.10
CA GLU A 146 -11.03 -10.69 -3.71
C GLU A 146 -9.84 -10.58 -2.75
N GLN A 147 -10.11 -10.34 -1.48
CA GLN A 147 -9.09 -10.35 -0.45
C GLN A 147 -8.70 -11.79 -0.07
N GLY A 148 -7.41 -12.04 0.13
CA GLY A 148 -6.92 -13.34 0.56
C GLY A 148 -5.43 -13.29 0.91
N ALA A 149 -4.98 -14.19 1.75
CA ALA A 149 -3.60 -14.22 2.22
C ALA A 149 -2.69 -15.06 1.31
N VAL A 150 -1.40 -14.75 1.35
CA VAL A 150 -0.33 -15.60 0.78
C VAL A 150 -0.25 -16.89 1.59
N PRO A 151 -0.23 -18.07 0.94
CA PRO A 151 0.03 -19.33 1.66
C PRO A 151 1.42 -19.36 2.31
N ASP A 152 1.49 -19.94 3.51
CA ASP A 152 2.75 -20.07 4.23
C ASP A 152 3.81 -20.81 3.42
N GLY A 153 5.05 -20.37 3.54
CA GLY A 153 6.20 -21.00 2.87
C GLY A 153 6.29 -20.71 1.37
N THR A 154 5.41 -19.91 0.80
CA THR A 154 5.44 -19.56 -0.62
C THR A 154 6.45 -18.44 -0.88
N SER A 155 7.30 -18.60 -1.91
CA SER A 155 8.22 -17.57 -2.35
C SER A 155 7.60 -16.68 -3.43
N PRO A 156 7.94 -15.37 -3.50
CA PRO A 156 7.42 -14.50 -4.53
C PRO A 156 7.94 -14.91 -5.91
N ILE A 157 7.10 -14.80 -6.93
CA ILE A 157 7.45 -15.02 -8.35
C ILE A 157 7.86 -13.73 -9.06
N ALA A 158 7.47 -12.57 -8.55
CA ALA A 158 7.91 -11.26 -9.02
C ALA A 158 7.85 -10.23 -7.89
N THR A 159 8.73 -9.24 -7.97
CA THR A 159 8.84 -8.13 -7.00
C THR A 159 9.14 -6.82 -7.71
N VAL A 160 8.70 -5.71 -7.12
CA VAL A 160 9.17 -4.34 -7.36
C VAL A 160 9.51 -3.72 -6.02
N SER A 161 10.35 -2.70 -6.03
CA SER A 161 10.79 -2.01 -4.80
C SER A 161 10.38 -0.55 -4.84
N SER A 162 9.84 -0.05 -3.74
CA SER A 162 9.54 1.36 -3.51
C SER A 162 10.81 2.22 -3.43
N ALA A 163 10.64 3.52 -3.31
CA ALA A 163 11.67 4.42 -2.81
C ALA A 163 12.10 4.01 -1.38
N SER A 164 13.24 4.51 -0.94
CA SER A 164 13.68 4.27 0.44
C SER A 164 12.75 4.94 1.45
N LEU A 165 12.70 4.40 2.68
CA LEU A 165 11.90 5.01 3.76
C LEU A 165 12.23 6.48 3.99
N ASN A 166 13.50 6.88 3.85
CA ASN A 166 13.92 8.28 3.99
C ASN A 166 13.35 9.18 2.88
N GLU A 167 13.30 8.70 1.64
CA GLU A 167 12.69 9.43 0.51
C GLU A 167 11.18 9.55 0.70
N ILE A 168 10.50 8.47 1.09
CA ILE A 168 9.05 8.49 1.34
C ILE A 168 8.73 9.39 2.54
N MET A 169 9.54 9.37 3.59
CA MET A 169 9.37 10.27 4.74
C MET A 169 9.55 11.74 4.34
N ALA A 170 10.54 12.05 3.49
CA ALA A 170 10.73 13.40 2.97
C ALA A 170 9.55 13.85 2.09
N PHE A 171 8.98 12.93 1.28
CA PHE A 171 7.74 13.15 0.53
C PHE A 171 6.56 13.45 1.47
N MET A 172 6.33 12.60 2.46
CA MET A 172 5.29 12.76 3.47
C MET A 172 5.35 14.13 4.16
N LEU A 173 6.54 14.54 4.62
CA LEU A 173 6.73 15.83 5.30
C LEU A 173 6.51 17.01 4.35
N ARG A 174 6.94 16.90 3.09
CA ARG A 174 6.78 17.97 2.08
C ARG A 174 5.32 18.22 1.75
N HIS A 175 4.52 17.16 1.66
CA HIS A 175 3.11 17.23 1.30
C HIS A 175 2.17 17.29 2.51
N SER A 176 2.71 17.20 3.73
CA SER A 176 1.90 17.07 4.95
C SER A 176 0.88 15.92 4.81
N ASP A 177 1.35 14.77 4.34
CA ASP A 177 0.51 13.62 4.01
C ASP A 177 0.15 12.84 5.26
N ASN A 178 -1.08 13.00 5.71
CA ASN A 178 -1.58 12.38 6.92
C ASN A 178 -1.66 10.85 6.82
N SER A 179 -2.05 10.33 5.66
CA SER A 179 -2.16 8.87 5.44
C SER A 179 -0.81 8.18 5.57
N LEU A 180 0.24 8.77 4.98
CA LEU A 180 1.61 8.26 5.12
C LEU A 180 2.12 8.39 6.55
N ALA A 181 1.77 9.48 7.28
CA ALA A 181 2.16 9.64 8.68
C ALA A 181 1.55 8.54 9.56
N GLU A 182 0.27 8.22 9.36
CA GLU A 182 -0.40 7.10 10.03
C GLU A 182 0.25 5.76 9.69
N GLU A 183 0.59 5.53 8.41
CA GLU A 183 1.26 4.31 7.97
C GLU A 183 2.63 4.15 8.63
N PHE A 184 3.45 5.22 8.66
CA PHE A 184 4.74 5.18 9.36
C PHE A 184 4.59 4.85 10.85
N GLY A 185 3.57 5.42 11.51
CA GLY A 185 3.23 5.05 12.89
C GLY A 185 2.89 3.55 13.02
N ARG A 186 2.13 3.00 12.10
CA ARG A 186 1.76 1.57 12.08
C ARG A 186 2.98 0.67 11.82
N LEU A 187 3.85 1.03 10.87
CA LEU A 187 5.10 0.30 10.61
C LEU A 187 6.02 0.33 11.84
N LEU A 188 6.10 1.47 12.54
CA LEU A 188 6.85 1.59 13.79
C LEU A 188 6.28 0.67 14.87
N ALA A 189 4.95 0.62 15.01
CA ALA A 189 4.27 -0.25 15.97
C ALA A 189 4.56 -1.73 15.69
N LEU A 190 4.52 -2.15 14.43
CA LEU A 190 4.89 -3.51 14.01
C LEU A 190 6.36 -3.81 14.36
N HIS A 191 7.26 -2.88 14.08
CA HIS A 191 8.69 -3.03 14.38
C HIS A 191 8.97 -3.16 15.89
N LEU A 192 8.24 -2.42 16.72
CA LEU A 192 8.39 -2.45 18.18
C LEU A 192 7.52 -3.50 18.89
N ASN A 193 6.71 -4.26 18.12
CA ASN A 193 5.70 -5.18 18.66
C ASN A 193 4.71 -4.51 19.65
N ALA A 194 4.36 -3.26 19.39
CA ALA A 194 3.49 -2.44 20.24
C ALA A 194 1.98 -2.58 19.91
N GLY A 195 1.63 -3.54 19.07
CA GLY A 195 0.26 -3.78 18.63
C GLY A 195 -0.02 -3.21 17.25
N ASN A 196 -0.80 -3.96 16.45
CA ASN A 196 -1.15 -3.60 15.06
C ASN A 196 -2.46 -2.81 15.03
N SER A 197 -2.46 -1.60 15.59
CA SER A 197 -3.61 -0.71 15.69
C SER A 197 -3.19 0.76 15.68
N PRO A 198 -4.09 1.73 15.44
CA PRO A 198 -3.79 3.15 15.57
C PRO A 198 -3.29 3.53 16.97
N ALA A 199 -3.85 2.94 18.02
CA ALA A 199 -3.38 3.15 19.40
C ALA A 199 -1.95 2.64 19.60
N GLY A 200 -1.59 1.48 19.03
CA GLY A 200 -0.23 0.96 19.04
C GLY A 200 0.75 1.86 18.29
N ALA A 201 0.32 2.53 17.22
CA ALA A 201 1.13 3.50 16.50
C ALA A 201 1.49 4.71 17.38
N VAL A 202 0.49 5.32 18.04
CA VAL A 202 0.69 6.42 18.98
C VAL A 202 1.62 6.01 20.13
N GLN A 203 1.34 4.87 20.77
CA GLN A 203 2.18 4.34 21.85
C GLN A 203 3.64 4.15 21.41
N SER A 204 3.86 3.71 20.17
CA SER A 204 5.21 3.50 19.63
C SER A 204 5.96 4.81 19.47
N VAL A 205 5.31 5.87 19.02
CA VAL A 205 5.91 7.21 18.91
C VAL A 205 6.28 7.72 20.30
N GLU A 206 5.37 7.66 21.26
CA GLU A 206 5.64 8.07 22.66
C GLU A 206 6.80 7.28 23.27
N GLN A 207 6.86 5.97 23.04
CA GLN A 207 7.95 5.13 23.50
C GLN A 207 9.30 5.57 22.94
N VAL A 208 9.37 5.88 21.63
CA VAL A 208 10.61 6.33 20.98
C VAL A 208 11.02 7.71 21.51
N LEU A 209 10.08 8.63 21.71
CA LEU A 209 10.35 9.94 22.30
C LEU A 209 10.98 9.79 23.70
N ALA A 210 10.36 8.97 24.56
CA ALA A 210 10.86 8.70 25.92
C ALA A 210 12.26 8.04 25.88
N GLN A 211 12.51 7.08 25.01
CA GLN A 211 13.82 6.45 24.84
C GLN A 211 14.92 7.46 24.42
N ARG A 212 14.53 8.52 23.70
CA ARG A 212 15.43 9.61 23.29
C ARG A 212 15.57 10.71 24.37
N GLY A 213 14.97 10.53 25.54
CA GLY A 213 15.01 11.51 26.64
C GLY A 213 14.12 12.73 26.38
N ILE A 214 13.19 12.66 25.45
CA ILE A 214 12.21 13.72 25.20
C ILE A 214 11.03 13.50 26.14
N SER A 215 10.72 14.50 26.98
CA SER A 215 9.58 14.43 27.88
C SER A 215 8.27 14.36 27.09
N THR A 216 7.42 13.43 27.48
CA THR A 216 6.03 13.31 26.97
C THR A 216 5.01 13.82 28.01
N GLU A 217 5.46 14.49 29.08
CA GLU A 217 4.58 15.10 30.05
C GLU A 217 3.72 16.19 29.42
N GLY A 218 2.40 16.06 29.56
CA GLY A 218 1.43 16.96 28.93
C GLY A 218 1.19 16.72 27.44
N LEU A 219 1.88 15.76 26.80
CA LEU A 219 1.60 15.34 25.44
C LEU A 219 0.31 14.53 25.39
N THR A 220 -0.60 14.91 24.51
CA THR A 220 -1.76 14.10 24.12
C THR A 220 -1.68 13.85 22.62
N MET A 221 -1.46 12.61 22.23
CA MET A 221 -1.49 12.18 20.82
C MET A 221 -2.72 11.31 20.59
N VAL A 222 -3.51 11.67 19.59
CA VAL A 222 -4.70 10.90 19.18
C VAL A 222 -4.38 10.01 17.95
N ASN A 223 -3.49 10.49 17.12
CA ASN A 223 -3.01 9.83 15.90
C ASN A 223 -1.54 10.23 15.63
N CYS A 224 -0.96 9.82 14.49
CA CYS A 224 0.43 10.08 14.12
C CYS A 224 0.60 11.30 13.19
N SER A 225 -0.47 11.92 12.75
CA SER A 225 -0.47 13.02 11.80
C SER A 225 -0.73 14.41 12.43
N GLY A 226 -1.23 14.45 13.67
CA GLY A 226 -1.45 15.68 14.44
C GLY A 226 -2.89 16.14 14.53
#